data_add9db31d0cb877fb6629ca55f882b5e
#
_entry.id   add9db31d0cb877fb6629ca55f882b5e
#
_cell.length_a   1.000
_cell.length_b   1.000
_cell.length_c   1.000
_cell.angle_alpha   90.00
_cell.angle_beta   90.00
_cell.angle_gamma   90.00
#
_symmetry.space_group_name_H-M   'P 1'
#
loop_
_entity.id
_entity.type
_entity.pdbx_description
1 polymer ?
#
loop_
_entity_poly.entity_id
_entity_poly.type
_entity_poly.pdbx_seq_one_letter_code
_entity_poly.pdbx_strand_id
1 'polypeptide(L)'
;MEAVLPEGVTPPGTRGRILEAGLELFAESGFAGASIRQIAGMVGINSATLYAHYPSKGHVLAELVRIGHEEMRTRLTEAAAKTRGDSAARQLAALVRAHVLLHTDHPLLAVVTNGELHALPPELSAPSLQLREECRLLLADVVERGIADGEFELDDPLLAVTAIGGLGVQVAQWFGPALDRTREQVADQYARFALRIVNADR
;
A
#
# COMPACT_ATOMS: atom_id res chain seq x y z
N MET A 1 -4.36 4.68 16.53
CA MET A 1 -4.62 5.20 15.16
C MET A 1 -5.99 4.70 14.76
N GLU A 2 -6.81 5.55 14.17
CA GLU A 2 -8.16 5.20 13.72
C GLU A 2 -8.07 4.38 12.41
N ALA A 3 -8.91 3.34 12.28
CA ALA A 3 -8.98 2.54 11.06
C ALA A 3 -9.75 3.31 9.99
N VAL A 4 -9.04 4.04 9.15
CA VAL A 4 -9.61 4.77 8.02
C VAL A 4 -9.32 4.01 6.74
N LEU A 5 -10.37 3.49 6.09
CA LEU A 5 -10.27 2.84 4.80
C LEU A 5 -10.44 3.86 3.65
N PRO A 6 -9.82 3.63 2.49
CA PRO A 6 -9.97 4.52 1.33
C PRO A 6 -11.42 4.60 0.86
N GLU A 7 -11.90 5.82 0.61
CA GLU A 7 -13.21 6.05 -0.01
C GLU A 7 -13.23 5.54 -1.46
N GLY A 8 -14.40 5.14 -1.95
CA GLY A 8 -14.59 4.69 -3.34
C GLY A 8 -14.24 3.22 -3.63
N VAL A 9 -13.30 2.61 -2.88
CA VAL A 9 -12.96 1.18 -3.00
C VAL A 9 -13.48 0.35 -1.82
N THR A 10 -13.84 1.00 -0.71
CA THR A 10 -14.42 0.35 0.47
C THR A 10 -15.91 0.13 0.26
N PRO A 11 -16.43 -1.11 0.42
CA PRO A 11 -17.86 -1.36 0.29
C PRO A 11 -18.66 -0.65 1.39
N PRO A 12 -19.84 -0.11 1.09
CA PRO A 12 -20.66 0.61 2.07
C PRO A 12 -21.36 -0.33 3.07
N GLY A 13 -21.85 0.25 4.15
CA GLY A 13 -22.74 -0.40 5.11
C GLY A 13 -22.06 -1.45 5.97
N THR A 14 -22.72 -2.55 6.25
CA THR A 14 -22.22 -3.60 7.17
C THR A 14 -20.92 -4.24 6.67
N ARG A 15 -20.73 -4.37 5.36
CA ARG A 15 -19.49 -4.89 4.81
C ARG A 15 -18.30 -4.00 5.15
N GLY A 16 -18.43 -2.68 4.99
CA GLY A 16 -17.39 -1.72 5.34
C GLY A 16 -17.08 -1.75 6.84
N ARG A 17 -18.09 -1.73 7.71
CA ARG A 17 -17.89 -1.82 9.16
C ARG A 17 -17.17 -3.10 9.60
N ILE A 18 -17.42 -4.23 8.92
CA ILE A 18 -16.68 -5.48 9.19
C ILE A 18 -15.20 -5.33 8.81
N LEU A 19 -14.91 -4.66 7.68
CA LEU A 19 -13.53 -4.40 7.27
C LEU A 19 -12.81 -3.46 8.22
N GLU A 20 -13.44 -2.37 8.66
CA GLU A 20 -12.87 -1.45 9.65
C GLU A 20 -12.54 -2.17 10.97
N ALA A 21 -13.49 -2.93 11.52
CA ALA A 21 -13.26 -3.72 12.72
C ALA A 21 -12.19 -4.81 12.52
N GLY A 22 -12.17 -5.45 11.34
CA GLY A 22 -11.15 -6.41 10.96
C GLY A 22 -9.76 -5.77 10.86
N LEU A 23 -9.67 -4.59 10.27
CA LEU A 23 -8.44 -3.82 10.14
C LEU A 23 -7.85 -3.47 11.51
N GLU A 24 -8.67 -2.92 12.42
CA GLU A 24 -8.23 -2.61 13.80
C GLU A 24 -7.70 -3.86 14.51
N LEU A 25 -8.46 -4.95 14.47
CA LEU A 25 -8.10 -6.18 15.16
C LEU A 25 -6.85 -6.85 14.57
N PHE A 26 -6.70 -6.85 13.23
CA PHE A 26 -5.51 -7.41 12.58
C PHE A 26 -4.27 -6.54 12.84
N ALA A 27 -4.41 -5.22 12.89
CA ALA A 27 -3.31 -4.34 13.21
C ALA A 27 -2.85 -4.49 14.67
N GLU A 28 -3.77 -4.74 15.61
CA GLU A 28 -3.49 -4.89 17.03
C GLU A 28 -2.93 -6.28 17.40
N SER A 29 -3.56 -7.34 16.91
CA SER A 29 -3.33 -8.72 17.38
C SER A 29 -2.74 -9.64 16.30
N GLY A 30 -2.51 -9.14 15.09
CA GLY A 30 -2.17 -9.92 13.91
C GLY A 30 -3.34 -10.80 13.42
N PHE A 31 -3.21 -11.34 12.23
CA PHE A 31 -4.23 -12.22 11.66
C PHE A 31 -4.44 -13.49 12.52
N ALA A 32 -3.37 -14.08 13.03
CA ALA A 32 -3.45 -15.31 13.84
C ALA A 32 -4.20 -15.08 15.17
N GLY A 33 -4.00 -13.93 15.83
CA GLY A 33 -4.62 -13.59 17.11
C GLY A 33 -6.08 -13.14 17.03
N ALA A 34 -6.54 -12.75 15.86
CA ALA A 34 -7.90 -12.28 15.64
C ALA A 34 -8.90 -13.40 15.41
N SER A 35 -10.17 -13.18 15.77
CA SER A 35 -11.28 -14.11 15.54
C SER A 35 -12.52 -13.43 14.93
N ILE A 36 -13.31 -14.21 14.17
CA ILE A 36 -14.60 -13.75 13.62
C ILE A 36 -15.55 -13.26 14.71
N ARG A 37 -15.53 -13.88 15.90
CA ARG A 37 -16.40 -13.47 17.01
C ARG A 37 -16.04 -12.09 17.54
N GLN A 38 -14.75 -11.77 17.63
CA GLN A 38 -14.29 -10.45 18.05
C GLN A 38 -14.71 -9.40 17.01
N ILE A 39 -14.46 -9.64 15.71
CA ILE A 39 -14.87 -8.73 14.64
C ILE A 39 -16.40 -8.49 14.68
N ALA A 40 -17.20 -9.57 14.78
CA ALA A 40 -18.66 -9.46 14.88
C ALA A 40 -19.11 -8.66 16.11
N GLY A 41 -18.45 -8.87 17.25
CA GLY A 41 -18.70 -8.12 18.50
C GLY A 41 -18.43 -6.62 18.35
N MET A 42 -17.31 -6.25 17.72
CA MET A 42 -16.97 -4.84 17.45
C MET A 42 -17.99 -4.15 16.55
N VAL A 43 -18.55 -4.86 15.58
CA VAL A 43 -19.58 -4.34 14.66
C VAL A 43 -21.00 -4.32 15.29
N GLY A 44 -21.19 -5.04 16.38
CA GLY A 44 -22.53 -5.20 17.01
C GLY A 44 -23.46 -6.16 16.27
N ILE A 45 -22.90 -7.19 15.61
CA ILE A 45 -23.64 -8.23 14.88
C ILE A 45 -23.26 -9.62 15.42
N ASN A 46 -24.08 -10.63 15.11
CA ASN A 46 -23.71 -12.02 15.42
C ASN A 46 -22.80 -12.62 14.34
N SER A 47 -22.09 -13.71 14.67
CA SER A 47 -21.17 -14.38 13.75
C SER A 47 -21.86 -14.93 12.49
N ALA A 48 -23.13 -15.36 12.58
CA ALA A 48 -23.88 -15.83 11.41
C ALA A 48 -24.10 -14.72 10.39
N THR A 49 -24.44 -13.52 10.86
CA THR A 49 -24.55 -12.33 10.01
C THR A 49 -23.22 -11.97 9.37
N LEU A 50 -22.09 -12.07 10.10
CA LEU A 50 -20.78 -11.82 9.54
C LEU A 50 -20.45 -12.84 8.43
N TYR A 51 -20.69 -14.11 8.66
CA TYR A 51 -20.46 -15.17 7.66
C TYR A 51 -21.29 -15.00 6.38
N ALA A 52 -22.47 -14.36 6.46
CA ALA A 52 -23.25 -14.01 5.27
C ALA A 52 -22.58 -12.95 4.38
N HIS A 53 -21.68 -12.14 4.96
CA HIS A 53 -20.91 -11.12 4.23
C HIS A 53 -19.52 -11.61 3.80
N TYR A 54 -18.83 -12.33 4.69
CA TYR A 54 -17.47 -12.85 4.49
C TYR A 54 -17.39 -14.30 4.97
N PRO A 55 -17.13 -15.28 4.08
CA PRO A 55 -17.17 -16.71 4.41
C PRO A 55 -16.17 -17.15 5.48
N SER A 56 -15.10 -16.39 5.67
CA SER A 56 -14.10 -16.66 6.72
C SER A 56 -13.33 -15.39 7.08
N LYS A 57 -12.54 -15.48 8.17
CA LYS A 57 -11.58 -14.44 8.56
C LYS A 57 -10.56 -14.14 7.43
N GLY A 58 -10.16 -15.17 6.69
CA GLY A 58 -9.30 -15.04 5.53
C GLY A 58 -9.90 -14.18 4.42
N HIS A 59 -11.22 -14.25 4.19
CA HIS A 59 -11.88 -13.39 3.20
C HIS A 59 -11.95 -11.93 3.65
N VAL A 60 -12.08 -11.66 4.95
CA VAL A 60 -11.98 -10.28 5.48
C VAL A 60 -10.58 -9.73 5.24
N LEU A 61 -9.53 -10.50 5.57
CA LEU A 61 -8.16 -10.10 5.32
C LEU A 61 -7.87 -9.92 3.82
N ALA A 62 -8.30 -10.87 2.98
CA ALA A 62 -8.11 -10.80 1.53
C ALA A 62 -8.71 -9.53 0.92
N GLU A 63 -9.91 -9.13 1.39
CA GLU A 63 -10.55 -7.89 0.94
C GLU A 63 -9.79 -6.64 1.40
N LEU A 64 -9.29 -6.60 2.63
CA LEU A 64 -8.45 -5.51 3.12
C LEU A 64 -7.15 -5.38 2.31
N VAL A 65 -6.50 -6.51 2.06
CA VAL A 65 -5.26 -6.55 1.26
C VAL A 65 -5.52 -6.11 -0.19
N ARG A 66 -6.65 -6.53 -0.77
CA ARG A 66 -7.09 -6.09 -2.11
C ARG A 66 -7.33 -4.59 -2.15
N ILE A 67 -8.07 -4.03 -1.19
CA ILE A 67 -8.35 -2.59 -1.08
C ILE A 67 -7.04 -1.80 -1.00
N GLY A 68 -6.09 -2.22 -0.17
CA GLY A 68 -4.80 -1.53 -0.04
C GLY A 68 -3.99 -1.52 -1.33
N HIS A 69 -3.91 -2.65 -2.04
CA HIS A 69 -3.18 -2.71 -3.31
C HIS A 69 -3.93 -2.02 -4.47
N GLU A 70 -5.26 -2.06 -4.48
CA GLU A 70 -6.05 -1.36 -5.50
C GLU A 70 -5.93 0.16 -5.36
N GLU A 71 -5.99 0.69 -4.14
CA GLU A 71 -5.73 2.11 -3.87
C GLU A 71 -4.30 2.51 -4.27
N MET A 72 -3.30 1.66 -3.96
CA MET A 72 -1.92 1.87 -4.39
C MET A 72 -1.83 1.99 -5.91
N ARG A 73 -2.37 1.01 -6.64
CA ARG A 73 -2.37 1.00 -8.10
C ARG A 73 -3.04 2.25 -8.67
N THR A 74 -4.18 2.65 -8.11
CA THR A 74 -4.91 3.85 -8.53
C THR A 74 -4.04 5.09 -8.39
N ARG A 75 -3.44 5.32 -7.20
CA ARG A 75 -2.59 6.50 -6.95
C ARG A 75 -1.33 6.53 -7.81
N LEU A 76 -0.69 5.38 -8.02
CA LEU A 76 0.49 5.30 -8.88
C LEU A 76 0.12 5.56 -10.35
N THR A 77 -0.98 5.00 -10.83
CA THR A 77 -1.47 5.23 -12.20
C THR A 77 -1.81 6.70 -12.44
N GLU A 78 -2.46 7.35 -11.47
CA GLU A 78 -2.74 8.79 -11.54
C GLU A 78 -1.47 9.63 -11.54
N ALA A 79 -0.50 9.28 -10.68
CA ALA A 79 0.79 10.00 -10.63
C ALA A 79 1.54 9.86 -11.96
N ALA A 80 1.58 8.66 -12.53
CA ALA A 80 2.17 8.41 -13.86
C ALA A 80 1.45 9.19 -14.98
N ALA A 81 0.11 9.25 -14.92
CA ALA A 81 -0.68 9.99 -15.91
C ALA A 81 -0.43 11.51 -15.85
N LYS A 82 -0.34 12.08 -14.63
CA LYS A 82 -0.10 13.51 -14.39
C LYS A 82 1.30 13.96 -14.84
N THR A 83 2.26 13.05 -14.89
CA THR A 83 3.65 13.32 -15.27
C THR A 83 4.03 12.72 -16.61
N ARG A 84 3.04 12.32 -17.42
CA ARG A 84 3.26 11.77 -18.74
C ARG A 84 3.97 12.78 -19.64
N GLY A 85 5.13 12.38 -20.21
CA GLY A 85 5.96 13.25 -21.05
C GLY A 85 6.98 14.11 -20.28
N ASP A 86 6.96 14.07 -18.94
CA ASP A 86 8.04 14.65 -18.14
C ASP A 86 9.29 13.75 -18.19
N SER A 87 10.43 14.25 -17.68
CA SER A 87 11.66 13.46 -17.47
C SER A 87 11.42 12.24 -16.58
N ALA A 88 12.22 11.19 -16.74
CA ALA A 88 12.11 10.00 -15.90
C ALA A 88 12.32 10.34 -14.41
N ALA A 89 13.19 11.30 -14.10
CA ALA A 89 13.42 11.78 -12.74
C ALA A 89 12.15 12.39 -12.11
N ARG A 90 11.39 13.21 -12.86
CA ARG A 90 10.12 13.79 -12.35
C ARG A 90 9.05 12.71 -12.17
N GLN A 91 8.96 11.76 -13.09
CA GLN A 91 8.01 10.67 -12.99
C GLN A 91 8.32 9.73 -11.81
N LEU A 92 9.59 9.36 -11.61
CA LEU A 92 10.02 8.59 -10.45
C LEU A 92 9.68 9.29 -9.14
N ALA A 93 10.00 10.58 -9.04
CA ALA A 93 9.68 11.38 -7.86
C ALA A 93 8.17 11.39 -7.57
N ALA A 94 7.32 11.54 -8.60
CA ALA A 94 5.86 11.53 -8.43
C ALA A 94 5.33 10.18 -7.96
N LEU A 95 5.83 9.06 -8.52
CA LEU A 95 5.45 7.72 -8.09
C LEU A 95 5.84 7.45 -6.63
N VAL A 96 7.07 7.79 -6.24
CA VAL A 96 7.53 7.60 -4.86
C VAL A 96 6.74 8.46 -3.89
N ARG A 97 6.43 9.71 -4.23
CA ARG A 97 5.55 10.57 -3.42
C ARG A 97 4.17 9.94 -3.23
N ALA A 98 3.54 9.47 -4.30
CA ALA A 98 2.22 8.83 -4.25
C ALA A 98 2.25 7.58 -3.35
N HIS A 99 3.30 6.77 -3.47
CA HIS A 99 3.52 5.58 -2.64
C HIS A 99 3.62 5.95 -1.14
N VAL A 100 4.48 6.91 -0.78
CA VAL A 100 4.67 7.33 0.62
C VAL A 100 3.41 7.96 1.19
N LEU A 101 2.73 8.83 0.44
CA LEU A 101 1.49 9.48 0.89
C LEU A 101 0.39 8.45 1.19
N LEU A 102 0.24 7.40 0.39
CA LEU A 102 -0.71 6.34 0.71
C LEU A 102 -0.42 5.70 2.08
N HIS A 103 0.85 5.38 2.34
CA HIS A 103 1.27 4.74 3.59
C HIS A 103 1.11 5.65 4.82
N THR A 104 1.14 6.96 4.63
CA THR A 104 0.89 7.95 5.69
C THR A 104 -0.59 8.27 5.85
N ASP A 105 -1.40 8.18 4.80
CA ASP A 105 -2.85 8.41 4.83
C ASP A 105 -3.61 7.25 5.47
N HIS A 106 -3.16 6.01 5.20
CA HIS A 106 -3.80 4.78 5.66
C HIS A 106 -2.80 3.84 6.35
N PRO A 107 -2.15 4.28 7.45
CA PRO A 107 -1.04 3.53 8.03
C PRO A 107 -1.43 2.15 8.55
N LEU A 108 -2.60 1.97 9.18
CA LEU A 108 -3.06 0.65 9.63
C LEU A 108 -3.30 -0.29 8.44
N LEU A 109 -3.94 0.21 7.37
CA LEU A 109 -4.17 -0.58 6.17
C LEU A 109 -2.84 -0.99 5.53
N ALA A 110 -1.87 -0.07 5.46
CA ALA A 110 -0.55 -0.37 4.91
C ALA A 110 0.20 -1.43 5.75
N VAL A 111 0.13 -1.34 7.08
CA VAL A 111 0.73 -2.35 7.98
C VAL A 111 0.11 -3.72 7.77
N VAL A 112 -1.22 -3.82 7.77
CA VAL A 112 -1.93 -5.10 7.58
C VAL A 112 -1.73 -5.65 6.17
N THR A 113 -1.84 -4.81 5.14
CA THR A 113 -1.67 -5.21 3.73
C THR A 113 -0.28 -5.79 3.47
N ASN A 114 0.76 -5.17 4.01
CA ASN A 114 2.15 -5.62 3.77
C ASN A 114 2.60 -6.71 4.75
N GLY A 115 2.10 -6.69 5.98
CA GLY A 115 2.50 -7.63 7.03
C GLY A 115 1.78 -8.97 6.99
N GLU A 116 0.48 -8.97 6.66
CA GLU A 116 -0.36 -10.17 6.81
C GLU A 116 -0.71 -10.88 5.50
N LEU A 117 -0.27 -10.37 4.34
CA LEU A 117 -0.50 -11.00 3.04
C LEU A 117 -0.06 -12.47 3.01
N HIS A 118 1.05 -12.79 3.68
CA HIS A 118 1.62 -14.13 3.76
C HIS A 118 0.74 -15.14 4.51
N ALA A 119 -0.22 -14.67 5.31
CA ALA A 119 -1.15 -15.53 6.05
C ALA A 119 -2.34 -16.01 5.18
N LEU A 120 -2.48 -15.48 3.96
CA LEU A 120 -3.52 -15.87 3.02
C LEU A 120 -3.10 -17.08 2.19
N PRO A 121 -4.00 -18.06 1.98
CA PRO A 121 -3.76 -19.12 1.03
C PRO A 121 -3.69 -18.57 -0.41
N PRO A 122 -3.04 -19.30 -1.35
CA PRO A 122 -2.78 -18.81 -2.72
C PRO A 122 -4.01 -18.29 -3.46
N GLU A 123 -5.16 -18.95 -3.32
CA GLU A 123 -6.41 -18.57 -3.98
C GLU A 123 -6.96 -17.20 -3.51
N LEU A 124 -6.68 -16.81 -2.26
CA LEU A 124 -7.10 -15.53 -1.70
C LEU A 124 -6.04 -14.43 -1.89
N SER A 125 -4.77 -14.78 -1.98
CA SER A 125 -3.69 -13.81 -2.15
C SER A 125 -3.43 -13.44 -3.63
N ALA A 126 -3.72 -14.34 -4.58
CA ALA A 126 -3.38 -14.16 -5.99
C ALA A 126 -3.86 -12.83 -6.61
N PRO A 127 -5.12 -12.35 -6.40
CA PRO A 127 -5.55 -11.07 -6.96
C PRO A 127 -4.71 -9.89 -6.45
N SER A 128 -4.36 -9.89 -5.17
CA SER A 128 -3.55 -8.84 -4.56
C SER A 128 -2.09 -8.88 -4.99
N LEU A 129 -1.52 -10.08 -5.18
CA LEU A 129 -0.18 -10.25 -5.74
C LEU A 129 -0.08 -9.72 -7.16
N GLN A 130 -1.14 -9.90 -7.97
CA GLN A 130 -1.21 -9.33 -9.32
C GLN A 130 -1.18 -7.78 -9.26
N LEU A 131 -2.02 -7.16 -8.43
CA LEU A 131 -2.03 -5.71 -8.24
C LEU A 131 -0.67 -5.18 -7.78
N ARG A 132 -0.02 -5.89 -6.87
CA ARG A 132 1.33 -5.55 -6.39
C ARG A 132 2.37 -5.60 -7.52
N GLU A 133 2.28 -6.60 -8.38
CA GLU A 133 3.16 -6.71 -9.55
C GLU A 133 2.90 -5.58 -10.55
N GLU A 134 1.65 -5.21 -10.82
CA GLU A 134 1.31 -4.06 -11.64
C GLU A 134 1.93 -2.76 -11.10
N CYS A 135 1.87 -2.54 -9.77
CA CYS A 135 2.52 -1.40 -9.13
C CYS A 135 4.04 -1.42 -9.30
N ARG A 136 4.67 -2.60 -9.14
CA ARG A 136 6.11 -2.79 -9.35
C ARG A 136 6.52 -2.45 -10.79
N LEU A 137 5.74 -2.91 -11.77
CA LEU A 137 6.00 -2.66 -13.19
C LEU A 137 5.91 -1.17 -13.53
N LEU A 138 4.94 -0.41 -12.97
CA LEU A 138 4.89 1.04 -13.17
C LEU A 138 6.19 1.74 -12.75
N LEU A 139 6.79 1.30 -11.64
CA LEU A 139 8.06 1.85 -11.18
C LEU A 139 9.23 1.39 -12.05
N ALA A 140 9.26 0.10 -12.43
CA ALA A 140 10.29 -0.48 -13.28
C ALA A 140 10.34 0.20 -14.66
N ASP A 141 9.19 0.43 -15.30
CA ASP A 141 9.09 1.09 -16.60
C ASP A 141 9.71 2.51 -16.58
N VAL A 142 9.52 3.24 -15.48
CA VAL A 142 10.12 4.58 -15.33
C VAL A 142 11.65 4.48 -15.17
N VAL A 143 12.12 3.51 -14.36
CA VAL A 143 13.56 3.31 -14.15
C VAL A 143 14.24 2.86 -15.44
N GLU A 144 13.69 1.88 -16.16
CA GLU A 144 14.23 1.38 -17.43
C GLU A 144 14.29 2.49 -18.50
N ARG A 145 13.25 3.31 -18.57
CA ARG A 145 13.22 4.47 -19.47
C ARG A 145 14.30 5.51 -19.11
N GLY A 146 14.44 5.83 -17.81
CA GLY A 146 15.48 6.75 -17.36
C GLY A 146 16.90 6.28 -17.69
N ILE A 147 17.15 4.96 -17.65
CA ILE A 147 18.41 4.37 -18.08
C ILE A 147 18.58 4.53 -19.59
N ALA A 148 17.54 4.20 -20.39
CA ALA A 148 17.60 4.28 -21.85
C ALA A 148 17.82 5.72 -22.35
N ASP A 149 17.24 6.70 -21.65
CA ASP A 149 17.37 8.14 -21.98
C ASP A 149 18.65 8.77 -21.38
N GLY A 150 19.46 8.00 -20.61
CA GLY A 150 20.67 8.49 -19.98
C GLY A 150 20.46 9.42 -18.77
N GLU A 151 19.23 9.48 -18.25
CA GLU A 151 18.91 10.24 -17.02
C GLU A 151 19.35 9.50 -15.75
N PHE A 152 19.42 8.16 -15.78
CA PHE A 152 19.78 7.30 -14.65
C PHE A 152 21.00 6.45 -14.94
N GLU A 153 21.83 6.27 -13.92
CA GLU A 153 23.01 5.40 -13.98
C GLU A 153 23.02 4.46 -12.77
N LEU A 154 22.78 3.16 -13.00
CA LEU A 154 22.76 2.15 -11.94
C LEU A 154 23.13 0.77 -12.50
N ASP A 155 23.74 -0.07 -11.65
CA ASP A 155 24.22 -1.40 -12.03
C ASP A 155 23.11 -2.45 -12.07
N ASP A 156 22.11 -2.33 -11.18
CA ASP A 156 21.04 -3.31 -11.03
C ASP A 156 19.66 -2.64 -10.88
N PRO A 157 18.91 -2.50 -12.00
CA PRO A 157 17.57 -1.90 -11.98
C PRO A 157 16.59 -2.65 -11.09
N LEU A 158 16.65 -3.98 -11.02
CA LEU A 158 15.76 -4.80 -10.21
C LEU A 158 15.94 -4.50 -8.72
N LEU A 159 17.19 -4.45 -8.26
CA LEU A 159 17.49 -4.13 -6.86
C LEU A 159 17.15 -2.68 -6.52
N ALA A 160 17.36 -1.74 -7.44
CA ALA A 160 16.95 -0.34 -7.25
C ALA A 160 15.43 -0.21 -7.08
N VAL A 161 14.62 -0.80 -7.96
CA VAL A 161 13.15 -0.83 -7.87
C VAL A 161 12.71 -1.50 -6.56
N THR A 162 13.32 -2.61 -6.18
CA THR A 162 13.02 -3.33 -4.93
C THR A 162 13.33 -2.47 -3.69
N ALA A 163 14.47 -1.81 -3.67
CA ALA A 163 14.89 -0.94 -2.57
C ALA A 163 13.94 0.27 -2.43
N ILE A 164 13.62 0.94 -3.53
CA ILE A 164 12.72 2.10 -3.55
C ILE A 164 11.33 1.70 -3.04
N GLY A 165 10.77 0.58 -3.52
CA GLY A 165 9.49 0.06 -3.05
C GLY A 165 9.51 -0.28 -1.56
N GLY A 166 10.56 -0.98 -1.11
CA GLY A 166 10.74 -1.37 0.30
C GLY A 166 10.85 -0.17 1.25
N LEU A 167 11.56 0.88 0.86
CA LEU A 167 11.66 2.10 1.66
C LEU A 167 10.28 2.72 1.92
N GLY A 168 9.42 2.82 0.90
CA GLY A 168 8.08 3.39 1.03
C GLY A 168 7.17 2.58 1.95
N VAL A 169 7.22 1.24 1.88
CA VAL A 169 6.41 0.35 2.72
C VAL A 169 6.69 0.58 4.22
N GLN A 170 7.94 0.82 4.60
CA GLN A 170 8.32 0.99 6.01
C GLN A 170 7.79 2.27 6.66
N VAL A 171 7.39 3.26 5.87
CA VAL A 171 6.89 4.56 6.40
C VAL A 171 5.69 4.37 7.34
N ALA A 172 4.77 3.47 7.02
CA ALA A 172 3.60 3.19 7.85
C ALA A 172 3.92 2.71 9.28
N GLN A 173 5.13 2.14 9.49
CA GLN A 173 5.53 1.59 10.80
C GLN A 173 5.99 2.67 11.79
N TRP A 174 6.54 3.79 11.30
CA TRP A 174 7.17 4.79 12.15
C TRP A 174 6.60 6.21 11.99
N PHE A 175 5.87 6.48 10.91
CA PHE A 175 5.24 7.79 10.73
C PHE A 175 4.06 7.97 11.69
N GLY A 176 4.05 9.08 12.43
CA GLY A 176 2.98 9.37 13.38
C GLY A 176 3.05 10.79 13.94
N PRO A 177 2.07 11.18 14.79
CA PRO A 177 1.93 12.55 15.30
C PRO A 177 3.11 13.09 16.10
N ALA A 178 3.96 12.20 16.64
CA ALA A 178 5.15 12.58 17.39
C ALA A 178 6.31 13.06 16.50
N LEU A 179 6.21 12.82 15.19
CA LEU A 179 7.24 13.26 14.25
C LEU A 179 7.04 14.74 13.91
N ASP A 180 8.10 15.56 14.09
CA ASP A 180 8.12 16.96 13.65
C ASP A 180 8.35 17.06 12.13
N ARG A 181 7.48 16.44 11.35
CA ARG A 181 7.47 16.47 9.88
C ARG A 181 6.06 16.18 9.36
N THR A 182 5.68 16.90 8.30
CA THR A 182 4.44 16.57 7.60
C THR A 182 4.62 15.37 6.68
N ARG A 183 3.53 14.70 6.31
CA ARG A 183 3.55 13.58 5.36
C ARG A 183 4.13 14.00 4.00
N GLU A 184 3.86 15.25 3.56
CA GLU A 184 4.39 15.79 2.32
C GLU A 184 5.92 15.96 2.40
N GLN A 185 6.44 16.47 3.53
CA GLN A 185 7.88 16.59 3.75
C GLN A 185 8.58 15.22 3.75
N VAL A 186 7.94 14.21 4.32
CA VAL A 186 8.46 12.83 4.27
C VAL A 186 8.44 12.32 2.84
N ALA A 187 7.32 12.48 2.11
CA ALA A 187 7.20 12.04 0.73
C ALA A 187 8.24 12.72 -0.18
N ASP A 188 8.47 14.03 -0.02
CA ASP A 188 9.49 14.78 -0.74
C ASP A 188 10.91 14.27 -0.47
N GLN A 189 11.18 13.94 0.79
CA GLN A 189 12.50 13.41 1.15
C GLN A 189 12.74 12.00 0.59
N TYR A 190 11.70 11.15 0.58
CA TYR A 190 11.77 9.81 -0.01
C TYR A 190 11.93 9.87 -1.53
N ALA A 191 11.28 10.81 -2.20
CA ALA A 191 11.50 11.06 -3.63
C ALA A 191 12.97 11.43 -3.91
N ARG A 192 13.58 12.30 -3.09
CA ARG A 192 15.02 12.62 -3.19
C ARG A 192 15.91 11.41 -2.94
N PHE A 193 15.55 10.53 -1.99
CA PHE A 193 16.32 9.30 -1.78
C PHE A 193 16.25 8.38 -2.99
N ALA A 194 15.07 8.21 -3.59
CA ALA A 194 14.89 7.40 -4.80
C ALA A 194 15.73 7.93 -5.97
N LEU A 195 15.75 9.25 -6.19
CA LEU A 195 16.58 9.86 -7.23
C LEU A 195 18.08 9.63 -7.02
N ARG A 196 18.55 9.62 -5.77
CA ARG A 196 19.95 9.28 -5.44
C ARG A 196 20.27 7.80 -5.68
N ILE A 197 19.31 6.90 -5.42
CA ILE A 197 19.48 5.47 -5.69
C ILE A 197 19.74 5.23 -7.18
N VAL A 198 19.09 5.99 -8.06
CA VAL A 198 19.25 5.88 -9.51
C VAL A 198 20.28 6.84 -10.11
N ASN A 199 21.06 7.55 -9.26
CA ASN A 199 22.08 8.53 -9.66
C ASN A 199 21.56 9.60 -10.66
N ALA A 200 20.33 10.11 -10.43
CA ALA A 200 19.71 11.11 -11.30
C ALA A 200 20.31 12.52 -11.21
N ASP A 201 21.18 12.77 -10.24
CA ASP A 201 21.75 14.11 -9.91
C ASP A 201 23.15 14.35 -10.55
N ARG A 202 23.46 13.78 -11.72
CA ARG A 202 24.69 14.05 -12.48
C ARG A 202 24.53 15.10 -13.55
#